data_db3b404a4fd9c6a24f1d9ead1c8daccb
#
_entry.id   db3b404a4fd9c6a24f1d9ead1c8daccb
#
_cell.length_a   1.000
_cell.length_b   1.000
_cell.length_c   1.000
_cell.angle_alpha   90.00
_cell.angle_beta   90.00
_cell.angle_gamma   90.00
#
_symmetry.space_group_name_H-M   'P 1'
#
loop_
_entity.id
_entity.type
_entity.pdbx_description
1 polymer ?
#
loop_
_entity_poly.entity_id
_entity_poly.type
_entity_poly.pdbx_seq_one_letter_code
_entity_poly.pdbx_strand_id
1 'polypeptide(L)'
;SSNSPQSGRPIAAKIWLALSVLIDLGLLCYFKYAYFFTNVVNDLLGTQFAVFDIFSYIGNGFSESGRFMVDKIILPVGISFYLFQVMSYTIDVYRGHVQPVKNILDFGFYVSFFPQLVAGPIVRANEFIPQLYRPFRLSRRLFGLAVFWILNGLVKKIVLSDYLAVNLIDRVFENPLLFSGFENLFALFAYSLQVYADFSGYTDIAIGIAMLMGFYLPQNFDSPYKSRNPQEFWRRWHMSLSRWLKSYLYIPLGGNRSVLGKPMKNKIAAGNVNSFITMLLGGLWHGASWNFVIWGALNGAGMIVYKVWAKMNWNIKMLLMTILMGGLWTAHQLLATPIWNMFFVWGIALWVGTFIRYVYWWIERMGYFAIAGTLRAKVIGWISGG
;
A
#
# COMPACT_ATOMS: atom_id res chain seq x y z
N SER A 1 -0.14 28.42 10.96
CA SER A 1 0.92 28.42 11.97
C SER A 1 0.33 28.07 13.33
N SER A 2 0.41 26.81 13.74
CA SER A 2 0.12 26.42 15.13
C SER A 2 1.19 25.42 15.54
N ASN A 3 2.29 25.96 16.04
CA ASN A 3 3.24 25.23 16.86
C ASN A 3 2.56 24.93 18.20
N SER A 4 1.96 23.75 18.35
CA SER A 4 1.60 23.27 19.67
C SER A 4 2.80 22.59 20.31
N PRO A 5 3.24 23.00 21.50
CA PRO A 5 4.40 22.42 22.16
C PRO A 5 4.05 21.02 22.68
N GLN A 6 4.65 19.99 22.10
CA GLN A 6 4.57 18.61 22.62
C GLN A 6 5.32 18.42 23.95
N SER A 7 6.03 19.46 24.43
CA SER A 7 6.89 19.38 25.62
C SER A 7 6.19 19.53 26.97
N GLY A 8 4.87 19.75 27.01
CA GLY A 8 4.15 20.04 28.25
C GLY A 8 3.01 19.08 28.61
N ARG A 9 2.80 17.97 27.89
CA ARG A 9 1.70 17.07 28.24
C ARG A 9 1.99 16.23 29.47
N PRO A 10 0.99 16.02 30.36
CA PRO A 10 1.17 15.27 31.60
C PRO A 10 1.64 13.83 31.30
N ILE A 11 2.47 13.29 32.18
CA ILE A 11 3.00 11.91 32.07
C ILE A 11 1.85 10.91 31.95
N ALA A 12 0.75 11.11 32.69
CA ALA A 12 -0.45 10.28 32.61
C ALA A 12 -1.01 10.18 31.18
N ALA A 13 -1.05 11.27 30.41
CA ALA A 13 -1.55 11.25 29.04
C ALA A 13 -0.64 10.42 28.10
N LYS A 14 0.69 10.42 28.35
CA LYS A 14 1.63 9.56 27.60
C LYS A 14 1.44 8.09 27.94
N ILE A 15 1.21 7.77 29.22
CA ILE A 15 0.95 6.40 29.68
C ILE A 15 -0.34 5.88 29.06
N TRP A 16 -1.42 6.64 29.09
CA TRP A 16 -2.69 6.24 28.50
C TRP A 16 -2.60 6.05 26.98
N LEU A 17 -1.88 6.92 26.27
CA LEU A 17 -1.61 6.73 24.85
C LEU A 17 -0.84 5.44 24.59
N ALA A 18 0.27 5.22 25.33
CA ALA A 18 1.08 4.02 25.16
C ALA A 18 0.26 2.74 25.45
N LEU A 19 -0.52 2.74 26.52
CA LEU A 19 -1.39 1.63 26.89
C LEU A 19 -2.43 1.33 25.80
N SER A 20 -3.11 2.35 25.28
CA SER A 20 -4.10 2.19 24.21
C SER A 20 -3.45 1.58 22.95
N VAL A 21 -2.31 2.14 22.50
CA VAL A 21 -1.61 1.63 21.32
C VAL A 21 -1.09 0.19 21.54
N LEU A 22 -0.59 -0.13 22.73
CA LEU A 22 -0.14 -1.47 23.07
C LEU A 22 -1.29 -2.49 23.08
N ILE A 23 -2.45 -2.11 23.59
CA ILE A 23 -3.66 -2.97 23.57
C ILE A 23 -4.08 -3.21 22.11
N ASP A 24 -4.19 -2.16 21.28
CA ASP A 24 -4.58 -2.28 19.88
C ASP A 24 -3.60 -3.17 19.08
N LEU A 25 -2.30 -2.97 19.28
CA LEU A 25 -1.27 -3.81 18.65
C LEU A 25 -1.28 -5.24 19.22
N GLY A 26 -1.53 -5.41 20.51
CA GLY A 26 -1.67 -6.72 21.16
C GLY A 26 -2.84 -7.51 20.59
N LEU A 27 -4.01 -6.87 20.41
CA LEU A 27 -5.17 -7.49 19.77
C LEU A 27 -4.87 -7.86 18.31
N LEU A 28 -4.18 -6.98 17.57
CA LEU A 28 -3.77 -7.29 16.21
C LEU A 28 -2.78 -8.48 16.16
N CYS A 29 -1.81 -8.50 17.05
CA CYS A 29 -0.86 -9.61 17.18
C CYS A 29 -1.57 -10.93 17.54
N TYR A 30 -2.49 -10.89 18.47
CA TYR A 30 -3.25 -12.06 18.88
C TYR A 30 -4.12 -12.62 17.76
N PHE A 31 -5.01 -11.80 17.19
CA PHE A 31 -5.97 -12.30 16.21
C PHE A 31 -5.36 -12.58 14.84
N LYS A 32 -4.36 -11.81 14.42
CA LYS A 32 -3.83 -11.91 13.05
C LYS A 32 -2.49 -12.62 12.97
N TYR A 33 -1.60 -12.43 13.95
CA TYR A 33 -0.22 -12.88 13.83
C TYR A 33 0.16 -14.02 14.78
N ALA A 34 -0.74 -14.49 15.67
CA ALA A 34 -0.41 -15.54 16.63
C ALA A 34 0.20 -16.78 15.96
N TYR A 35 -0.47 -17.32 14.93
CA TYR A 35 0.05 -18.49 14.20
C TYR A 35 1.39 -18.22 13.51
N PHE A 36 1.53 -17.07 12.87
CA PHE A 36 2.76 -16.71 12.18
C PHE A 36 3.95 -16.64 13.13
N PHE A 37 3.82 -15.93 14.24
CA PHE A 37 4.89 -15.82 15.22
C PHE A 37 5.17 -17.13 15.93
N THR A 38 4.15 -17.93 16.27
CA THR A 38 4.33 -19.26 16.86
C THR A 38 5.10 -20.18 15.92
N ASN A 39 4.76 -20.20 14.61
CA ASN A 39 5.50 -21.00 13.64
C ASN A 39 6.96 -20.51 13.50
N VAL A 40 7.20 -19.20 13.43
CA VAL A 40 8.57 -18.65 13.38
C VAL A 40 9.38 -19.05 14.63
N VAL A 41 8.79 -19.01 15.81
CA VAL A 41 9.45 -19.44 17.06
C VAL A 41 9.73 -20.94 17.03
N ASN A 42 8.76 -21.75 16.62
CA ASN A 42 8.92 -23.19 16.50
C ASN A 42 10.05 -23.57 15.53
N ASP A 43 10.09 -22.92 14.37
CA ASP A 43 11.12 -23.14 13.35
C ASP A 43 12.53 -22.75 13.84
N LEU A 44 12.63 -21.62 14.57
CA LEU A 44 13.91 -21.12 15.08
C LEU A 44 14.45 -21.89 16.29
N LEU A 45 13.56 -22.33 17.18
CA LEU A 45 13.96 -22.96 18.45
C LEU A 45 13.75 -24.48 18.48
N GLY A 46 13.19 -25.07 17.40
CA GLY A 46 12.86 -26.51 17.35
C GLY A 46 11.77 -26.91 18.34
N THR A 47 10.86 -25.99 18.68
CA THR A 47 9.76 -26.21 19.63
C THR A 47 8.47 -26.60 18.91
N GLN A 48 7.45 -27.02 19.65
CA GLN A 48 6.13 -27.39 19.13
C GLN A 48 5.02 -26.67 19.90
N PHE A 49 5.18 -25.35 20.08
CA PHE A 49 4.13 -24.54 20.70
C PHE A 49 2.88 -24.54 19.82
N ALA A 50 1.73 -24.73 20.43
CA ALA A 50 0.42 -24.60 19.78
C ALA A 50 -0.21 -23.26 20.14
N VAL A 51 -0.98 -22.71 19.19
CA VAL A 51 -1.79 -21.51 19.43
C VAL A 51 -3.03 -21.93 20.19
N PHE A 52 -3.35 -21.16 21.23
CA PHE A 52 -4.49 -21.40 22.10
C PHE A 52 -5.39 -20.15 22.14
N ASP A 53 -6.68 -20.33 21.88
CA ASP A 53 -7.65 -19.22 21.92
C ASP A 53 -8.14 -18.98 23.35
N ILE A 54 -7.54 -17.98 23.99
CA ILE A 54 -7.86 -17.59 25.35
C ILE A 54 -9.28 -17.03 25.51
N PHE A 55 -9.82 -16.35 24.48
CA PHE A 55 -11.17 -15.81 24.53
C PHE A 55 -12.22 -16.90 24.42
N SER A 56 -12.02 -17.89 23.55
CA SER A 56 -12.87 -19.07 23.47
C SER A 56 -12.83 -19.90 24.75
N TYR A 57 -11.65 -20.03 25.37
CA TYR A 57 -11.52 -20.70 26.65
C TYR A 57 -12.29 -20.00 27.78
N ILE A 58 -12.13 -18.69 27.91
CA ILE A 58 -12.86 -17.89 28.88
C ILE A 58 -14.38 -17.94 28.59
N GLY A 59 -14.78 -17.79 27.33
CA GLY A 59 -16.18 -17.88 26.92
C GLY A 59 -16.84 -19.21 27.28
N ASN A 60 -16.10 -20.31 27.15
CA ASN A 60 -16.59 -21.64 27.54
C ASN A 60 -16.84 -21.76 29.06
N GLY A 61 -16.12 -20.96 29.89
CA GLY A 61 -16.36 -20.91 31.33
C GLY A 61 -17.68 -20.21 31.72
N PHE A 62 -18.27 -19.41 30.84
CA PHE A 62 -19.53 -18.70 31.05
C PHE A 62 -20.74 -19.29 30.30
N SER A 63 -20.50 -20.24 29.38
CA SER A 63 -21.55 -20.82 28.53
C SER A 63 -21.87 -22.26 28.94
N GLU A 64 -23.08 -22.50 29.36
CA GLU A 64 -23.60 -23.85 29.65
C GLU A 64 -23.98 -24.64 28.39
N SER A 65 -24.27 -23.97 27.29
CA SER A 65 -24.91 -24.52 26.08
C SER A 65 -24.07 -24.54 24.81
N GLY A 66 -22.93 -23.87 24.76
CA GLY A 66 -22.08 -23.80 23.56
C GLY A 66 -20.61 -23.92 23.92
N ARG A 67 -19.87 -24.77 23.20
CA ARG A 67 -18.42 -24.86 23.35
C ARG A 67 -17.76 -24.22 22.13
N PHE A 68 -16.97 -23.15 22.38
CA PHE A 68 -16.11 -22.57 21.37
C PHE A 68 -14.84 -23.42 21.20
N MET A 69 -14.36 -23.51 19.96
CA MET A 69 -13.08 -24.19 19.68
C MET A 69 -11.92 -23.35 20.22
N VAL A 70 -11.13 -23.94 21.13
CA VAL A 70 -10.00 -23.27 21.77
C VAL A 70 -8.67 -23.43 21.01
N ASP A 71 -8.65 -24.29 20.01
CA ASP A 71 -7.50 -24.59 19.14
C ASP A 71 -7.46 -23.70 17.88
N LYS A 72 -8.46 -22.83 17.70
CA LYS A 72 -8.59 -21.99 16.51
C LYS A 72 -9.03 -20.58 16.85
N ILE A 73 -8.11 -19.62 16.68
CA ILE A 73 -8.44 -18.19 16.74
C ILE A 73 -9.21 -17.78 15.49
N ILE A 74 -10.41 -17.25 15.67
CA ILE A 74 -11.22 -16.71 14.59
C ILE A 74 -10.87 -15.25 14.39
N LEU A 75 -10.37 -14.91 13.20
CA LEU A 75 -10.01 -13.53 12.85
C LEU A 75 -11.29 -12.67 12.68
N PRO A 76 -11.51 -11.63 13.50
CA PRO A 76 -12.63 -10.73 13.31
C PRO A 76 -12.54 -9.99 11.99
N VAL A 77 -13.66 -9.92 11.26
CA VAL A 77 -13.72 -9.22 9.96
C VAL A 77 -13.37 -7.75 10.15
N GLY A 78 -12.45 -7.25 9.33
CA GLY A 78 -12.07 -5.84 9.34
C GLY A 78 -11.15 -5.40 10.48
N ILE A 79 -10.67 -6.31 11.36
CA ILE A 79 -9.86 -5.94 12.53
C ILE A 79 -8.69 -5.02 12.19
N SER A 80 -8.00 -5.27 11.09
CA SER A 80 -6.86 -4.45 10.68
C SER A 80 -7.26 -3.01 10.31
N PHE A 81 -8.48 -2.81 9.81
CA PHE A 81 -9.00 -1.50 9.43
C PHE A 81 -9.48 -0.71 10.66
N TYR A 82 -10.35 -1.31 11.48
CA TYR A 82 -10.88 -0.58 12.63
C TYR A 82 -9.83 -0.31 13.71
N LEU A 83 -8.84 -1.19 13.91
CA LEU A 83 -7.75 -0.88 14.82
C LEU A 83 -6.89 0.29 14.33
N PHE A 84 -6.68 0.44 13.03
CA PHE A 84 -6.02 1.63 12.48
C PHE A 84 -6.83 2.91 12.72
N GLN A 85 -8.16 2.83 12.66
CA GLN A 85 -9.03 3.96 12.98
C GLN A 85 -8.95 4.32 14.48
N VAL A 86 -9.04 3.32 15.37
CA VAL A 86 -8.94 3.50 16.83
C VAL A 86 -7.59 4.10 17.19
N MET A 87 -6.48 3.51 16.74
CA MET A 87 -5.13 4.03 16.98
C MET A 87 -4.98 5.47 16.49
N SER A 88 -5.44 5.76 15.26
CA SER A 88 -5.32 7.11 14.71
C SER A 88 -6.15 8.13 15.50
N TYR A 89 -7.33 7.75 15.95
CA TYR A 89 -8.16 8.58 16.83
C TYR A 89 -7.44 8.92 18.15
N THR A 90 -6.97 7.89 18.86
CA THR A 90 -6.29 8.08 20.15
C THR A 90 -5.03 8.95 20.01
N ILE A 91 -4.23 8.71 18.96
CA ILE A 91 -3.04 9.50 18.66
C ILE A 91 -3.41 10.95 18.31
N ASP A 92 -4.46 11.18 17.52
CA ASP A 92 -4.86 12.52 17.10
C ASP A 92 -5.50 13.31 18.25
N VAL A 93 -6.25 12.67 19.15
CA VAL A 93 -6.70 13.28 20.41
C VAL A 93 -5.49 13.67 21.27
N TYR A 94 -4.54 12.78 21.44
CA TYR A 94 -3.31 13.09 22.18
C TYR A 94 -2.53 14.24 21.53
N ARG A 95 -2.46 14.34 20.22
CA ARG A 95 -1.81 15.43 19.48
C ARG A 95 -2.60 16.75 19.54
N GLY A 96 -3.88 16.70 19.92
CA GLY A 96 -4.78 17.84 19.89
C GLY A 96 -5.34 18.17 18.50
N HIS A 97 -5.23 17.23 17.56
CA HIS A 97 -5.78 17.39 16.22
C HIS A 97 -7.30 17.14 16.19
N VAL A 98 -7.80 16.37 17.15
CA VAL A 98 -9.21 16.02 17.32
C VAL A 98 -9.62 16.25 18.76
N GLN A 99 -10.80 16.83 18.97
CA GLN A 99 -11.40 16.89 20.31
C GLN A 99 -11.96 15.51 20.68
N PRO A 100 -11.83 15.06 21.94
CA PRO A 100 -12.42 13.81 22.37
C PRO A 100 -13.93 13.79 22.10
N VAL A 101 -14.43 12.69 21.56
CA VAL A 101 -15.86 12.50 21.35
C VAL A 101 -16.53 12.31 22.70
N LYS A 102 -17.63 13.02 22.93
CA LYS A 102 -18.36 12.99 24.23
C LYS A 102 -19.28 11.79 24.34
N ASN A 103 -19.76 11.28 23.20
CA ASN A 103 -20.71 10.18 23.15
C ASN A 103 -20.02 8.92 22.60
N ILE A 104 -20.07 7.83 23.36
CA ILE A 104 -19.52 6.54 22.98
C ILE A 104 -20.19 5.96 21.73
N LEU A 105 -21.46 6.28 21.47
CA LEU A 105 -22.19 5.81 20.30
C LEU A 105 -21.64 6.44 19.02
N ASP A 106 -21.24 7.72 19.05
CA ASP A 106 -20.63 8.39 17.90
C ASP A 106 -19.28 7.77 17.56
N PHE A 107 -18.49 7.42 18.59
CA PHE A 107 -17.25 6.71 18.40
C PHE A 107 -17.49 5.29 17.86
N GLY A 108 -18.45 4.56 18.44
CA GLY A 108 -18.84 3.23 17.97
C GLY A 108 -19.29 3.25 16.52
N PHE A 109 -20.14 4.23 16.14
CA PHE A 109 -20.59 4.41 14.77
C PHE A 109 -19.41 4.67 13.79
N TYR A 110 -18.48 5.57 14.18
CA TYR A 110 -17.28 5.84 13.38
C TYR A 110 -16.45 4.59 13.11
N VAL A 111 -16.22 3.76 14.13
CA VAL A 111 -15.39 2.57 14.03
C VAL A 111 -16.11 1.44 13.28
N SER A 112 -17.43 1.29 13.48
CA SER A 112 -18.25 0.21 12.89
C SER A 112 -18.94 0.60 11.58
N PHE A 113 -18.65 1.76 11.00
CA PHE A 113 -19.30 2.21 9.76
C PHE A 113 -19.07 1.21 8.63
N PHE A 114 -20.10 0.41 8.32
CA PHE A 114 -19.99 -0.80 7.52
C PHE A 114 -19.44 -0.60 6.10
N PRO A 115 -19.71 0.52 5.38
CA PRO A 115 -19.20 0.66 4.02
C PRO A 115 -17.67 0.62 3.92
N GLN A 116 -16.97 1.06 4.97
CA GLN A 116 -15.50 1.10 5.01
C GLN A 116 -14.86 -0.07 5.77
N LEU A 117 -15.66 -0.86 6.52
CA LEU A 117 -15.16 -1.75 7.58
C LEU A 117 -14.23 -2.86 7.06
N VAL A 118 -14.50 -3.44 5.88
CA VAL A 118 -13.77 -4.61 5.37
C VAL A 118 -12.55 -4.22 4.55
N ALA A 119 -12.73 -3.35 3.56
CA ALA A 119 -11.69 -2.95 2.60
C ALA A 119 -11.91 -1.51 2.08
N GLY A 120 -12.70 -0.71 2.77
CA GLY A 120 -12.97 0.68 2.37
C GLY A 120 -11.78 1.62 2.65
N PRO A 121 -11.94 2.90 2.31
CA PRO A 121 -10.93 3.90 2.64
C PRO A 121 -10.73 4.02 4.15
N ILE A 122 -9.48 4.07 4.61
CA ILE A 122 -9.16 4.33 6.03
C ILE A 122 -9.41 5.81 6.30
N VAL A 123 -10.52 6.11 6.97
CA VAL A 123 -10.95 7.48 7.26
C VAL A 123 -10.49 7.90 8.67
N ARG A 124 -10.09 9.15 8.81
CA ARG A 124 -9.69 9.73 10.09
C ARG A 124 -10.89 10.31 10.82
N ALA A 125 -10.83 10.30 12.15
CA ALA A 125 -11.88 10.82 12.98
C ALA A 125 -12.19 12.30 12.70
N ASN A 126 -11.19 13.13 12.41
CA ASN A 126 -11.37 14.53 12.06
C ASN A 126 -12.09 14.75 10.71
N GLU A 127 -12.05 13.77 9.82
CA GLU A 127 -12.74 13.81 8.53
C GLU A 127 -14.17 13.24 8.64
N PHE A 128 -14.38 12.26 9.51
CA PHE A 128 -15.66 11.52 9.61
C PHE A 128 -16.61 12.07 10.68
N ILE A 129 -16.14 12.23 11.92
CA ILE A 129 -17.00 12.58 13.06
C ILE A 129 -17.77 13.88 12.85
N PRO A 130 -17.20 14.98 12.28
CA PRO A 130 -17.95 16.19 12.01
C PRO A 130 -19.13 15.99 11.05
N GLN A 131 -19.14 14.91 10.26
CA GLN A 131 -20.24 14.61 9.32
C GLN A 131 -21.48 14.07 10.04
N LEU A 132 -21.32 13.45 11.22
CA LEU A 132 -22.42 12.96 12.04
C LEU A 132 -23.44 14.06 12.41
N TYR A 133 -22.96 15.28 12.57
CA TYR A 133 -23.76 16.43 13.04
C TYR A 133 -24.20 17.35 11.91
N ARG A 134 -23.94 16.99 10.64
CA ARG A 134 -24.36 17.79 9.49
C ARG A 134 -25.77 17.38 9.04
N PRO A 135 -26.65 18.37 8.77
CA PRO A 135 -27.93 18.05 8.17
C PRO A 135 -27.70 17.44 6.78
N PHE A 136 -28.35 16.31 6.52
CA PHE A 136 -28.24 15.61 5.25
C PHE A 136 -29.51 15.79 4.41
N ARG A 137 -29.32 16.10 3.13
CA ARG A 137 -30.38 16.12 2.11
C ARG A 137 -29.90 15.41 0.85
N LEU A 138 -30.59 14.34 0.49
CA LEU A 138 -30.30 13.61 -0.73
C LEU A 138 -30.86 14.35 -1.96
N SER A 139 -30.02 15.11 -2.66
CA SER A 139 -30.39 15.74 -3.92
C SER A 139 -30.36 14.73 -5.07
N ARG A 140 -31.12 15.00 -6.16
CA ARG A 140 -31.08 14.19 -7.39
C ARG A 140 -29.68 14.01 -7.93
N ARG A 141 -28.85 15.07 -7.90
CA ARG A 141 -27.46 15.04 -8.35
C ARG A 141 -26.61 14.10 -7.47
N LEU A 142 -26.78 14.20 -6.15
CA LEU A 142 -26.02 13.34 -5.21
C LEU A 142 -26.43 11.89 -5.34
N PHE A 143 -27.74 11.61 -5.49
CA PHE A 143 -28.25 10.29 -5.77
C PHE A 143 -27.65 9.71 -7.07
N GLY A 144 -27.72 10.46 -8.18
CA GLY A 144 -27.16 10.01 -9.44
C GLY A 144 -25.65 9.73 -9.37
N LEU A 145 -24.90 10.56 -8.65
CA LEU A 145 -23.46 10.37 -8.45
C LEU A 145 -23.18 9.12 -7.57
N ALA A 146 -23.94 8.91 -6.51
CA ALA A 146 -23.82 7.72 -5.66
C ALA A 146 -24.10 6.43 -6.44
N VAL A 147 -25.19 6.40 -7.24
CA VAL A 147 -25.51 5.27 -8.12
C VAL A 147 -24.41 5.04 -9.15
N PHE A 148 -23.85 6.11 -9.76
CA PHE A 148 -22.73 5.99 -10.69
C PHE A 148 -21.51 5.31 -10.01
N TRP A 149 -21.14 5.71 -8.78
CA TRP A 149 -20.06 5.08 -8.04
C TRP A 149 -20.32 3.61 -7.77
N ILE A 150 -21.53 3.24 -7.32
CA ILE A 150 -21.90 1.86 -7.06
C ILE A 150 -21.83 1.02 -8.35
N LEU A 151 -22.40 1.49 -9.45
CA LEU A 151 -22.39 0.77 -10.72
C LEU A 151 -20.98 0.63 -11.28
N ASN A 152 -20.18 1.69 -11.23
CA ASN A 152 -18.78 1.65 -11.64
C ASN A 152 -17.99 0.61 -10.81
N GLY A 153 -18.21 0.57 -9.51
CA GLY A 153 -17.59 -0.41 -8.61
C GLY A 153 -18.05 -1.85 -8.92
N LEU A 154 -19.34 -2.07 -9.18
CA LEU A 154 -19.86 -3.38 -9.57
C LEU A 154 -19.27 -3.86 -10.90
N VAL A 155 -19.16 -3.00 -11.91
CA VAL A 155 -18.51 -3.34 -13.18
C VAL A 155 -17.06 -3.75 -12.96
N LYS A 156 -16.31 -3.00 -12.16
CA LYS A 156 -14.91 -3.37 -11.81
C LYS A 156 -14.85 -4.72 -11.09
N LYS A 157 -15.70 -4.94 -10.10
CA LYS A 157 -15.71 -6.18 -9.30
C LYS A 157 -16.14 -7.37 -10.13
N ILE A 158 -17.32 -7.32 -10.76
CA ILE A 158 -17.93 -8.49 -11.40
C ILE A 158 -17.32 -8.74 -12.78
N VAL A 159 -17.22 -7.68 -13.62
CA VAL A 159 -16.83 -7.84 -15.03
C VAL A 159 -15.32 -7.91 -15.21
N LEU A 160 -14.56 -7.10 -14.47
CA LEU A 160 -13.10 -7.11 -14.60
C LEU A 160 -12.44 -8.08 -13.62
N SER A 161 -12.72 -7.97 -12.32
CA SER A 161 -12.01 -8.75 -11.31
C SER A 161 -12.43 -10.23 -11.33
N ASP A 162 -13.68 -10.51 -11.04
CA ASP A 162 -14.15 -11.89 -10.84
C ASP A 162 -14.12 -12.69 -12.15
N TYR A 163 -14.46 -12.04 -13.27
CA TYR A 163 -14.41 -12.70 -14.58
C TYR A 163 -12.98 -13.07 -14.97
N LEU A 164 -12.00 -12.17 -14.78
CA LEU A 164 -10.59 -12.47 -15.06
C LEU A 164 -10.04 -13.55 -14.12
N ALA A 165 -10.41 -13.51 -12.83
CA ALA A 165 -10.01 -14.51 -11.86
C ALA A 165 -10.41 -15.92 -12.33
N VAL A 166 -11.69 -16.16 -12.49
CA VAL A 166 -12.24 -17.50 -12.77
C VAL A 166 -11.86 -18.02 -14.15
N ASN A 167 -11.83 -17.14 -15.18
CA ASN A 167 -11.67 -17.60 -16.55
C ASN A 167 -10.22 -17.67 -17.01
N LEU A 168 -9.30 -17.00 -16.35
CA LEU A 168 -7.89 -16.95 -16.75
C LEU A 168 -6.94 -17.23 -15.59
N ILE A 169 -6.98 -16.40 -14.54
CA ILE A 169 -5.90 -16.30 -13.57
C ILE A 169 -5.81 -17.55 -12.71
N ASP A 170 -6.93 -17.97 -12.12
CA ASP A 170 -6.97 -19.13 -11.23
C ASP A 170 -6.57 -20.40 -11.98
N ARG A 171 -7.06 -20.57 -13.21
CA ARG A 171 -6.69 -21.73 -14.06
C ARG A 171 -5.21 -21.82 -14.34
N VAL A 172 -4.58 -20.67 -14.66
CA VAL A 172 -3.14 -20.63 -14.98
C VAL A 172 -2.32 -20.82 -13.70
N PHE A 173 -2.71 -20.20 -12.59
CA PHE A 173 -1.94 -20.25 -11.35
C PHE A 173 -2.07 -21.59 -10.62
N GLU A 174 -3.19 -22.30 -10.76
CA GLU A 174 -3.35 -23.64 -10.21
C GLU A 174 -2.44 -24.66 -10.90
N ASN A 175 -2.26 -24.54 -12.23
CA ASN A 175 -1.47 -25.49 -13.02
C ASN A 175 -0.58 -24.78 -14.05
N PRO A 176 0.42 -23.99 -13.62
CA PRO A 176 1.21 -23.15 -14.53
C PRO A 176 2.01 -23.93 -15.57
N LEU A 177 2.30 -25.21 -15.32
CA LEU A 177 3.01 -26.08 -16.25
C LEU A 177 2.19 -26.53 -17.47
N LEU A 178 0.86 -26.41 -17.41
CA LEU A 178 -0.03 -26.71 -18.53
C LEU A 178 -0.14 -25.57 -19.55
N PHE A 179 0.39 -24.40 -19.22
CA PHE A 179 0.28 -23.19 -20.03
C PHE A 179 1.65 -22.76 -20.56
N SER A 180 1.65 -22.13 -21.72
CA SER A 180 2.86 -21.55 -22.30
C SER A 180 3.44 -20.42 -21.43
N GLY A 181 4.71 -20.11 -21.61
CA GLY A 181 5.36 -19.00 -20.92
C GLY A 181 4.67 -17.65 -21.19
N PHE A 182 4.09 -17.47 -22.39
CA PHE A 182 3.32 -16.26 -22.72
C PHE A 182 2.00 -16.18 -21.93
N GLU A 183 1.26 -17.28 -21.84
CA GLU A 183 0.00 -17.33 -21.06
C GLU A 183 0.26 -17.09 -19.57
N ASN A 184 1.32 -17.69 -19.02
CA ASN A 184 1.74 -17.44 -17.65
C ASN A 184 2.09 -15.95 -17.41
N LEU A 185 2.83 -15.33 -18.33
CA LEU A 185 3.16 -13.90 -18.26
C LEU A 185 1.90 -13.02 -18.37
N PHE A 186 1.01 -13.38 -19.30
CA PHE A 186 -0.25 -12.66 -19.47
C PHE A 186 -1.15 -12.76 -18.22
N ALA A 187 -1.24 -13.94 -17.60
CA ALA A 187 -1.98 -14.15 -16.36
C ALA A 187 -1.40 -13.32 -15.21
N LEU A 188 -0.07 -13.12 -15.14
CA LEU A 188 0.56 -12.25 -14.14
C LEU A 188 0.15 -10.78 -14.29
N PHE A 189 0.08 -10.25 -15.52
CA PHE A 189 -0.43 -8.90 -15.76
C PHE A 189 -1.93 -8.81 -15.51
N ALA A 190 -2.70 -9.82 -15.92
CA ALA A 190 -4.13 -9.91 -15.64
C ALA A 190 -4.41 -9.92 -14.14
N TYR A 191 -3.60 -10.64 -13.34
CA TYR A 191 -3.69 -10.63 -11.88
C TYR A 191 -3.47 -9.23 -11.28
N SER A 192 -2.52 -8.48 -11.81
CA SER A 192 -2.31 -7.09 -11.37
C SER A 192 -3.55 -6.23 -11.64
N LEU A 193 -4.19 -6.40 -12.80
CA LEU A 193 -5.44 -5.72 -13.15
C LEU A 193 -6.61 -6.19 -12.28
N GLN A 194 -6.69 -7.49 -12.00
CA GLN A 194 -7.70 -8.08 -11.12
C GLN A 194 -7.64 -7.47 -9.72
N VAL A 195 -6.46 -7.46 -9.08
CA VAL A 195 -6.27 -6.89 -7.73
C VAL A 195 -6.68 -5.40 -7.70
N TYR A 196 -6.35 -4.65 -8.74
CA TYR A 196 -6.78 -3.26 -8.86
C TYR A 196 -8.30 -3.13 -9.01
N ALA A 197 -8.90 -3.92 -9.89
CA ALA A 197 -10.32 -3.86 -10.17
C ALA A 197 -11.15 -4.30 -8.94
N ASP A 198 -10.71 -5.36 -8.25
CA ASP A 198 -11.33 -5.86 -7.02
C ASP A 198 -11.35 -4.78 -5.94
N PHE A 199 -10.19 -4.25 -5.60
CA PHE A 199 -10.07 -3.32 -4.49
C PHE A 199 -10.61 -1.92 -4.83
N SER A 200 -10.37 -1.41 -6.05
CA SER A 200 -10.97 -0.13 -6.45
C SER A 200 -12.47 -0.24 -6.62
N GLY A 201 -12.98 -1.39 -7.09
CA GLY A 201 -14.41 -1.66 -7.21
C GLY A 201 -15.11 -1.64 -5.84
N TYR A 202 -14.56 -2.36 -4.85
CA TYR A 202 -15.05 -2.29 -3.48
C TYR A 202 -15.07 -0.86 -2.94
N THR A 203 -13.98 -0.12 -3.14
CA THR A 203 -13.87 1.28 -2.67
C THR A 203 -14.92 2.18 -3.33
N ASP A 204 -15.17 2.02 -4.63
CA ASP A 204 -16.19 2.80 -5.34
C ASP A 204 -17.61 2.49 -4.81
N ILE A 205 -17.92 1.22 -4.57
CA ILE A 205 -19.20 0.81 -3.96
C ILE A 205 -19.34 1.43 -2.55
N ALA A 206 -18.28 1.35 -1.74
CA ALA A 206 -18.26 1.91 -0.40
C ALA A 206 -18.50 3.43 -0.40
N ILE A 207 -17.87 4.17 -1.32
CA ILE A 207 -18.07 5.60 -1.50
C ILE A 207 -19.53 5.89 -1.89
N GLY A 208 -20.07 5.16 -2.87
CA GLY A 208 -21.46 5.37 -3.33
C GLY A 208 -22.48 5.09 -2.24
N ILE A 209 -22.33 3.99 -1.47
CA ILE A 209 -23.24 3.66 -0.35
C ILE A 209 -23.11 4.72 0.75
N ALA A 210 -21.90 5.11 1.12
CA ALA A 210 -21.69 6.17 2.11
C ALA A 210 -22.36 7.49 1.68
N MET A 211 -22.28 7.87 0.42
CA MET A 211 -22.94 9.06 -0.13
C MET A 211 -24.47 9.00 0.01
N LEU A 212 -25.09 7.82 -0.21
CA LEU A 212 -26.54 7.64 0.01
C LEU A 212 -26.92 7.82 1.49
N MET A 213 -26.01 7.49 2.41
CA MET A 213 -26.18 7.67 3.86
C MET A 213 -25.79 9.07 4.36
N GLY A 214 -25.30 9.97 3.49
CA GLY A 214 -24.89 11.31 3.86
C GLY A 214 -23.44 11.48 4.26
N PHE A 215 -22.61 10.46 4.04
CA PHE A 215 -21.18 10.48 4.39
C PHE A 215 -20.30 10.52 3.15
N TYR A 216 -19.22 11.28 3.22
CA TYR A 216 -18.21 11.38 2.19
C TYR A 216 -16.96 10.61 2.61
N LEU A 217 -16.61 9.58 1.86
CA LEU A 217 -15.37 8.83 2.01
C LEU A 217 -14.33 9.33 0.99
N PRO A 218 -13.04 9.36 1.34
CA PRO A 218 -11.98 9.75 0.43
C PRO A 218 -11.75 8.68 -0.64
N GLN A 219 -11.32 9.10 -1.83
CA GLN A 219 -10.87 8.18 -2.86
C GLN A 219 -9.60 7.44 -2.43
N ASN A 220 -9.49 6.17 -2.84
CA ASN A 220 -8.36 5.30 -2.54
C ASN A 220 -7.44 5.07 -3.74
N PHE A 221 -7.94 5.31 -4.96
CA PHE A 221 -7.21 5.06 -6.20
C PHE A 221 -7.33 6.25 -7.16
N ASP A 222 -6.22 6.60 -7.82
CA ASP A 222 -6.15 7.61 -8.86
C ASP A 222 -5.30 7.10 -10.03
N SER A 223 -5.87 6.19 -10.84
CA SER A 223 -5.19 5.61 -12.01
C SER A 223 -3.74 5.17 -11.73
N PRO A 224 -3.48 4.28 -10.77
CA PRO A 224 -2.13 3.99 -10.28
C PRO A 224 -1.19 3.43 -11.36
N TYR A 225 -1.71 2.70 -12.34
CA TYR A 225 -0.90 2.14 -13.43
C TYR A 225 -0.45 3.18 -14.49
N LYS A 226 -0.91 4.44 -14.39
CA LYS A 226 -0.36 5.57 -15.16
C LYS A 226 0.87 6.19 -14.50
N SER A 227 1.30 5.68 -13.36
CA SER A 227 2.45 6.19 -12.62
C SER A 227 3.76 5.96 -13.37
N ARG A 228 4.64 6.98 -13.36
CA ARG A 228 5.95 6.93 -14.01
C ARG A 228 7.05 6.33 -13.12
N ASN A 229 6.76 6.14 -11.85
CA ASN A 229 7.73 5.66 -10.88
C ASN A 229 7.05 5.11 -9.61
N PRO A 230 7.77 4.32 -8.78
CA PRO A 230 7.19 3.72 -7.57
C PRO A 230 6.66 4.73 -6.55
N GLN A 231 7.26 5.92 -6.45
CA GLN A 231 6.78 6.95 -5.51
C GLN A 231 5.45 7.55 -5.96
N GLU A 232 5.26 7.74 -7.26
CA GLU A 232 4.00 8.21 -7.84
C GLU A 232 2.94 7.11 -7.72
N PHE A 233 3.32 5.83 -7.92
CA PHE A 233 2.44 4.69 -7.73
C PHE A 233 1.82 4.69 -6.33
N TRP A 234 2.62 4.76 -5.28
CA TRP A 234 2.13 4.77 -3.89
C TRP A 234 1.36 6.05 -3.50
N ARG A 235 1.43 7.11 -4.29
CA ARG A 235 0.57 8.29 -4.14
C ARG A 235 -0.81 8.12 -4.78
N ARG A 236 -0.96 7.14 -5.69
CA ARG A 236 -2.16 6.85 -6.46
C ARG A 236 -2.84 5.53 -6.07
N TRP A 237 -2.09 4.64 -5.46
CA TRP A 237 -2.54 3.34 -4.96
C TRP A 237 -2.82 3.40 -3.47
N HIS A 238 -4.01 2.91 -3.03
CA HIS A 238 -4.43 2.82 -1.63
C HIS A 238 -4.05 4.09 -0.83
N MET A 239 -4.53 5.24 -1.32
CA MET A 239 -4.10 6.57 -0.85
C MET A 239 -4.38 6.80 0.63
N SER A 240 -5.48 6.24 1.16
CA SER A 240 -5.82 6.38 2.59
C SER A 240 -4.81 5.64 3.48
N LEU A 241 -4.40 4.41 3.12
CA LEU A 241 -3.34 3.67 3.81
C LEU A 241 -2.01 4.40 3.73
N SER A 242 -1.63 4.87 2.54
CA SER A 242 -0.38 5.60 2.34
C SER A 242 -0.32 6.87 3.21
N ARG A 243 -1.45 7.60 3.34
CA ARG A 243 -1.57 8.76 4.24
C ARG A 243 -1.47 8.35 5.71
N TRP A 244 -2.10 7.21 6.08
CA TRP A 244 -2.06 6.69 7.43
C TRP A 244 -0.62 6.29 7.82
N LEU A 245 0.04 5.45 7.03
CA LEU A 245 1.41 5.01 7.25
C LEU A 245 2.39 6.19 7.34
N LYS A 246 2.22 7.21 6.50
CA LYS A 246 3.03 8.42 6.57
C LYS A 246 2.87 9.15 7.89
N SER A 247 1.63 9.33 8.39
CA SER A 247 1.34 10.19 9.54
C SER A 247 1.58 9.51 10.88
N TYR A 248 1.32 8.20 10.96
CA TYR A 248 1.35 7.45 12.22
C TYR A 248 2.54 6.49 12.33
N LEU A 249 3.27 6.26 11.25
CA LEU A 249 4.47 5.41 11.26
C LEU A 249 5.71 6.14 10.76
N TYR A 250 5.74 6.62 9.50
CA TYR A 250 6.91 7.23 8.91
C TYR A 250 7.39 8.50 9.64
N ILE A 251 6.46 9.42 9.94
CA ILE A 251 6.81 10.67 10.64
C ILE A 251 7.25 10.39 12.09
N PRO A 252 6.55 9.56 12.89
CA PRO A 252 7.00 9.20 14.24
C PRO A 252 8.34 8.46 14.28
N LEU A 253 8.66 7.64 13.28
CA LEU A 253 9.99 7.02 13.16
C LEU A 253 11.13 8.05 12.95
N GLY A 254 10.77 9.29 12.63
CA GLY A 254 11.73 10.40 12.43
C GLY A 254 11.69 11.00 11.03
N GLY A 255 10.93 10.44 10.11
CA GLY A 255 10.81 10.93 8.74
C GLY A 255 12.18 11.03 8.05
N ASN A 256 12.52 12.25 7.58
CA ASN A 256 13.85 12.53 6.98
C ASN A 256 14.90 13.03 7.98
N ARG A 257 14.61 13.09 9.29
CA ARG A 257 15.47 13.78 10.27
C ARG A 257 16.23 12.82 11.19
N SER A 258 15.61 11.73 11.56
CA SER A 258 16.14 10.74 12.49
C SER A 258 15.67 9.34 12.14
N VAL A 259 16.28 8.33 12.76
CA VAL A 259 15.81 6.94 12.70
C VAL A 259 15.64 6.48 14.14
N LEU A 260 14.42 6.03 14.48
CA LEU A 260 14.07 5.61 15.84
C LEU A 260 14.50 6.62 16.91
N GLY A 261 14.27 7.92 16.64
CA GLY A 261 14.64 9.00 17.57
C GLY A 261 16.11 9.42 17.57
N LYS A 262 17.02 8.69 16.91
CA LYS A 262 18.43 9.06 16.78
C LYS A 262 18.63 9.98 15.59
N PRO A 263 19.09 11.24 15.79
CA PRO A 263 19.36 12.18 14.70
C PRO A 263 20.38 11.63 13.71
N MET A 264 20.12 11.81 12.43
CA MET A 264 21.04 11.42 11.36
C MET A 264 21.53 12.65 10.59
N LYS A 265 22.85 12.77 10.41
CA LYS A 265 23.46 13.83 9.57
C LYS A 265 22.96 13.73 8.12
N ASN A 266 22.85 12.52 7.60
CA ASN A 266 22.36 12.27 6.24
C ASN A 266 20.83 12.11 6.22
N LYS A 267 20.12 13.20 5.90
CA LYS A 267 18.65 13.25 5.80
C LYS A 267 18.09 12.29 4.73
N ILE A 268 18.85 12.02 3.67
CA ILE A 268 18.45 11.09 2.60
C ILE A 268 18.49 9.66 3.13
N ALA A 269 19.55 9.30 3.84
CA ALA A 269 19.67 7.98 4.44
C ALA A 269 18.57 7.75 5.48
N ALA A 270 18.31 8.72 6.37
CA ALA A 270 17.22 8.64 7.34
C ALA A 270 15.87 8.41 6.66
N GLY A 271 15.56 9.19 5.63
CA GLY A 271 14.31 9.05 4.88
C GLY A 271 14.20 7.72 4.15
N ASN A 272 15.30 7.15 3.67
CA ASN A 272 15.31 5.86 3.01
C ASN A 272 15.08 4.71 4.00
N VAL A 273 15.77 4.71 5.14
CA VAL A 273 15.60 3.70 6.19
C VAL A 273 14.15 3.71 6.72
N ASN A 274 13.64 4.88 7.09
CA ASN A 274 12.27 4.99 7.60
C ASN A 274 11.22 4.61 6.54
N SER A 275 11.46 4.93 5.27
CA SER A 275 10.61 4.52 4.14
C SER A 275 10.62 3.00 3.98
N PHE A 276 11.78 2.37 4.08
CA PHE A 276 11.93 0.91 4.01
C PHE A 276 11.18 0.22 5.14
N ILE A 277 11.41 0.66 6.39
CA ILE A 277 10.71 0.11 7.57
C ILE A 277 9.18 0.28 7.42
N THR A 278 8.73 1.44 6.95
CA THR A 278 7.31 1.71 6.74
C THR A 278 6.69 0.75 5.72
N MET A 279 7.39 0.48 4.61
CA MET A 279 6.91 -0.45 3.60
C MET A 279 6.96 -1.90 4.07
N LEU A 280 7.99 -2.28 4.82
CA LEU A 280 8.11 -3.61 5.42
C LEU A 280 6.94 -3.90 6.37
N LEU A 281 6.66 -2.98 7.28
CA LEU A 281 5.53 -3.09 8.23
C LEU A 281 4.18 -2.99 7.51
N GLY A 282 4.09 -2.18 6.45
CA GLY A 282 2.91 -2.14 5.58
C GLY A 282 2.67 -3.47 4.87
N GLY A 283 3.73 -4.15 4.42
CA GLY A 283 3.64 -5.50 3.88
C GLY A 283 3.14 -6.51 4.91
N LEU A 284 3.74 -6.55 6.08
CA LEU A 284 3.31 -7.42 7.18
C LEU A 284 1.84 -7.14 7.57
N TRP A 285 1.40 -5.88 7.53
CA TRP A 285 0.00 -5.52 7.78
C TRP A 285 -0.98 -6.18 6.78
N HIS A 286 -0.59 -6.40 5.52
CA HIS A 286 -1.42 -7.07 4.53
C HIS A 286 -1.68 -8.53 4.88
N GLY A 287 -0.69 -9.26 5.43
CA GLY A 287 -0.88 -10.66 5.79
C GLY A 287 0.23 -11.22 6.69
N ALA A 288 -0.15 -12.23 7.47
CA ALA A 288 0.73 -12.92 8.40
C ALA A 288 1.50 -14.04 7.69
N SER A 289 2.37 -13.69 6.74
CA SER A 289 3.25 -14.62 6.05
C SER A 289 4.53 -13.96 5.55
N TRP A 290 5.57 -14.76 5.32
CA TRP A 290 6.82 -14.30 4.74
C TRP A 290 6.66 -13.68 3.35
N ASN A 291 5.69 -14.11 2.55
CA ASN A 291 5.41 -13.53 1.24
C ASN A 291 5.08 -12.03 1.35
N PHE A 292 4.28 -11.64 2.34
CA PHE A 292 3.93 -10.23 2.56
C PHE A 292 5.10 -9.42 3.14
N VAL A 293 5.94 -10.03 3.97
CA VAL A 293 7.19 -9.40 4.47
C VAL A 293 8.12 -9.11 3.29
N ILE A 294 8.35 -10.10 2.43
CA ILE A 294 9.17 -9.97 1.22
C ILE A 294 8.57 -8.94 0.26
N TRP A 295 7.26 -8.97 0.05
CA TRP A 295 6.56 -7.98 -0.77
C TRP A 295 6.79 -6.55 -0.26
N GLY A 296 6.65 -6.32 1.05
CA GLY A 296 6.94 -5.02 1.67
C GLY A 296 8.40 -4.60 1.51
N ALA A 297 9.34 -5.54 1.70
CA ALA A 297 10.78 -5.31 1.53
C ALA A 297 11.12 -4.92 0.08
N LEU A 298 10.58 -5.65 -0.91
CA LEU A 298 10.79 -5.36 -2.34
C LEU A 298 10.24 -3.98 -2.73
N ASN A 299 9.06 -3.61 -2.25
CA ASN A 299 8.50 -2.27 -2.47
C ASN A 299 9.34 -1.16 -1.82
N GLY A 300 9.80 -1.38 -0.58
CA GLY A 300 10.70 -0.46 0.12
C GLY A 300 12.04 -0.30 -0.61
N ALA A 301 12.64 -1.41 -1.02
CA ALA A 301 13.88 -1.42 -1.80
C ALA A 301 13.69 -0.74 -3.16
N GLY A 302 12.61 -1.03 -3.87
CA GLY A 302 12.29 -0.42 -5.16
C GLY A 302 12.17 1.11 -5.07
N MET A 303 11.59 1.64 -4.00
CA MET A 303 11.54 3.09 -3.78
C MET A 303 12.94 3.69 -3.52
N ILE A 304 13.82 2.98 -2.81
CA ILE A 304 15.20 3.42 -2.55
C ILE A 304 15.99 3.40 -3.86
N VAL A 305 15.94 2.27 -4.59
CA VAL A 305 16.60 2.11 -5.88
C VAL A 305 16.17 3.22 -6.84
N TYR A 306 14.87 3.50 -6.93
CA TYR A 306 14.38 4.60 -7.77
C TYR A 306 14.97 5.95 -7.37
N LYS A 307 15.00 6.29 -6.07
CA LYS A 307 15.55 7.56 -5.58
C LYS A 307 17.03 7.73 -5.91
N VAL A 308 17.80 6.65 -5.78
CA VAL A 308 19.22 6.63 -6.11
C VAL A 308 19.40 6.74 -7.62
N TRP A 309 18.68 5.89 -8.38
CA TRP A 309 18.70 5.88 -9.84
C TRP A 309 18.35 7.24 -10.44
N ALA A 310 17.29 7.88 -9.94
CA ALA A 310 16.84 9.19 -10.46
C ALA A 310 17.93 10.27 -10.37
N LYS A 311 18.82 10.18 -9.38
CA LYS A 311 19.92 11.15 -9.16
C LYS A 311 21.21 10.80 -9.88
N MET A 312 21.35 9.58 -10.38
CA MET A 312 22.57 9.14 -11.06
C MET A 312 22.73 9.82 -12.42
N ASN A 313 23.98 10.08 -12.80
CA ASN A 313 24.33 10.47 -14.16
C ASN A 313 24.05 9.31 -15.14
N TRP A 314 23.66 9.66 -16.37
CA TRP A 314 23.34 8.66 -17.40
C TRP A 314 24.52 7.76 -17.76
N ASN A 315 25.76 8.25 -17.71
CA ASN A 315 26.95 7.42 -17.93
C ASN A 315 27.07 6.32 -16.88
N ILE A 316 26.82 6.66 -15.58
CA ILE A 316 26.84 5.69 -14.49
C ILE A 316 25.67 4.68 -14.64
N LYS A 317 24.49 5.14 -15.01
CA LYS A 317 23.34 4.25 -15.27
C LYS A 317 23.69 3.23 -16.35
N MET A 318 24.25 3.70 -17.46
CA MET A 318 24.62 2.82 -18.57
C MET A 318 25.72 1.83 -18.18
N LEU A 319 26.74 2.28 -17.44
CA LEU A 319 27.80 1.42 -16.92
C LEU A 319 27.23 0.31 -16.02
N LEU A 320 26.41 0.68 -15.04
CA LEU A 320 25.78 -0.28 -14.12
C LEU A 320 24.89 -1.29 -14.83
N MET A 321 24.11 -0.84 -15.81
CA MET A 321 23.26 -1.74 -16.59
C MET A 321 24.08 -2.68 -17.47
N THR A 322 25.22 -2.22 -18.00
CA THR A 322 26.14 -3.08 -18.78
C THR A 322 26.82 -4.11 -17.89
N ILE A 323 27.26 -3.74 -16.67
CA ILE A 323 27.81 -4.69 -15.70
C ILE A 323 26.74 -5.73 -15.30
N LEU A 324 25.53 -5.28 -14.98
CA LEU A 324 24.42 -6.18 -14.67
C LEU A 324 24.14 -7.14 -15.82
N MET A 325 24.11 -6.64 -17.06
CA MET A 325 23.87 -7.46 -18.24
C MET A 325 24.96 -8.49 -18.45
N GLY A 326 26.23 -8.12 -18.25
CA GLY A 326 27.36 -9.06 -18.29
C GLY A 326 27.24 -10.16 -17.25
N GLY A 327 26.85 -9.80 -16.01
CA GLY A 327 26.60 -10.76 -14.93
C GLY A 327 25.44 -11.72 -15.25
N LEU A 328 24.33 -11.21 -15.77
CA LEU A 328 23.18 -12.02 -16.17
C LEU A 328 23.52 -12.95 -17.36
N TRP A 329 24.30 -12.47 -18.32
CA TRP A 329 24.80 -13.30 -19.43
C TRP A 329 25.69 -14.42 -18.91
N THR A 330 26.62 -14.12 -18.02
CA THR A 330 27.49 -15.13 -17.40
C THR A 330 26.66 -16.15 -16.61
N ALA A 331 25.72 -15.72 -15.82
CA ALA A 331 24.83 -16.60 -15.06
C ALA A 331 23.97 -17.48 -16.00
N HIS A 332 23.46 -16.91 -17.09
CA HIS A 332 22.73 -17.65 -18.11
C HIS A 332 23.59 -18.78 -18.74
N GLN A 333 24.86 -18.50 -19.05
CA GLN A 333 25.76 -19.49 -19.62
C GLN A 333 26.18 -20.59 -18.63
N LEU A 334 26.44 -20.22 -17.36
CA LEU A 334 26.94 -21.15 -16.36
C LEU A 334 25.85 -22.01 -15.72
N LEU A 335 24.68 -21.43 -15.46
CA LEU A 335 23.64 -22.08 -14.68
C LEU A 335 22.54 -22.71 -15.53
N ALA A 336 22.37 -22.26 -16.78
CA ALA A 336 21.46 -22.80 -17.80
C ALA A 336 20.06 -23.23 -17.34
N THR A 337 19.52 -22.58 -16.26
CA THR A 337 18.20 -22.89 -15.74
C THR A 337 17.14 -21.93 -16.30
N PRO A 338 15.87 -22.34 -16.37
CA PRO A 338 14.78 -21.48 -16.87
C PRO A 338 14.70 -20.12 -16.16
N ILE A 339 14.99 -20.07 -14.85
CA ILE A 339 14.94 -18.83 -14.07
C ILE A 339 16.02 -17.83 -14.51
N TRP A 340 17.24 -18.30 -14.78
CA TRP A 340 18.33 -17.44 -15.27
C TRP A 340 18.09 -16.98 -16.70
N ASN A 341 17.48 -17.83 -17.53
CA ASN A 341 17.05 -17.46 -18.88
C ASN A 341 16.03 -16.31 -18.83
N MET A 342 15.06 -16.40 -17.93
CA MET A 342 14.08 -15.35 -17.72
C MET A 342 14.74 -14.03 -17.26
N PHE A 343 15.62 -14.08 -16.28
CA PHE A 343 16.34 -12.87 -15.82
C PHE A 343 17.22 -12.28 -16.91
N PHE A 344 17.84 -13.10 -17.75
CA PHE A 344 18.64 -12.64 -18.86
C PHE A 344 17.78 -11.89 -19.91
N VAL A 345 16.64 -12.45 -20.31
CA VAL A 345 15.70 -11.80 -21.26
C VAL A 345 15.20 -10.46 -20.70
N TRP A 346 14.79 -10.42 -19.43
CA TRP A 346 14.40 -9.15 -18.79
C TRP A 346 15.57 -8.18 -18.68
N GLY A 347 16.76 -8.67 -18.42
CA GLY A 347 17.99 -7.88 -18.41
C GLY A 347 18.24 -7.20 -19.75
N ILE A 348 18.09 -7.95 -20.88
CA ILE A 348 18.18 -7.39 -22.23
C ILE A 348 17.17 -6.25 -22.41
N ALA A 349 15.90 -6.48 -22.07
CA ALA A 349 14.85 -5.47 -22.24
C ALA A 349 15.16 -4.18 -21.45
N LEU A 350 15.60 -4.31 -20.21
CA LEU A 350 15.98 -3.17 -19.36
C LEU A 350 17.24 -2.47 -19.87
N TRP A 351 18.23 -3.23 -20.33
CA TRP A 351 19.45 -2.67 -20.90
C TRP A 351 19.16 -1.89 -22.19
N VAL A 352 18.39 -2.47 -23.12
CA VAL A 352 17.97 -1.81 -24.37
C VAL A 352 17.19 -0.53 -24.08
N GLY A 353 16.20 -0.58 -23.17
CA GLY A 353 15.45 0.61 -22.78
C GLY A 353 16.34 1.70 -22.17
N THR A 354 17.30 1.32 -21.33
CA THR A 354 18.28 2.25 -20.75
C THR A 354 19.21 2.84 -21.82
N PHE A 355 19.65 2.01 -22.77
CA PHE A 355 20.52 2.42 -23.89
C PHE A 355 19.79 3.42 -24.81
N ILE A 356 18.56 3.14 -25.22
CA ILE A 356 17.75 4.06 -26.03
C ILE A 356 17.62 5.41 -25.31
N ARG A 357 17.31 5.40 -24.01
CA ARG A 357 17.19 6.63 -23.22
C ARG A 357 18.53 7.35 -23.03
N TYR A 358 19.64 6.61 -22.91
CA TYR A 358 20.98 7.16 -22.87
C TYR A 358 21.36 7.86 -24.19
N VAL A 359 21.09 7.23 -25.33
CA VAL A 359 21.32 7.83 -26.65
C VAL A 359 20.48 9.09 -26.83
N TYR A 360 19.19 9.04 -26.46
CA TYR A 360 18.33 10.21 -26.48
C TYR A 360 18.89 11.37 -25.65
N TRP A 361 19.33 11.09 -24.40
CA TRP A 361 19.96 12.07 -23.52
C TRP A 361 21.25 12.65 -24.14
N TRP A 362 22.05 11.83 -24.78
CA TRP A 362 23.28 12.24 -25.42
C TRP A 362 23.00 13.18 -26.61
N ILE A 363 22.03 12.83 -27.46
CA ILE A 363 21.57 13.68 -28.59
C ILE A 363 21.03 15.01 -28.07
N GLU A 364 20.21 14.98 -27.01
CA GLU A 364 19.69 16.20 -26.37
C GLU A 364 20.81 17.12 -25.86
N ARG A 365 21.83 16.52 -25.22
CA ARG A 365 23.00 17.26 -24.70
C ARG A 365 23.85 17.86 -25.81
N MET A 366 23.94 17.24 -26.98
CA MET A 366 24.63 17.79 -28.15
C MET A 366 23.88 18.92 -28.85
N GLY A 367 22.67 19.26 -28.40
CA GLY A 367 21.89 20.36 -28.95
C GLY A 367 21.20 20.04 -30.31
N TYR A 368 21.22 18.79 -30.77
CA TYR A 368 20.59 18.41 -32.05
C TYR A 368 19.11 18.78 -32.12
N PHE A 369 18.35 18.63 -31.02
CA PHE A 369 16.95 19.00 -30.98
C PHE A 369 16.73 20.53 -31.05
N ALA A 370 17.63 21.30 -30.48
CA ALA A 370 17.60 22.76 -30.60
C ALA A 370 17.88 23.18 -32.03
N ILE A 371 18.87 22.58 -32.70
CA ILE A 371 19.20 22.81 -34.11
C ILE A 371 18.03 22.39 -35.02
N ALA A 372 17.44 21.21 -34.78
CA ALA A 372 16.27 20.73 -35.52
C ALA A 372 15.03 21.65 -35.32
N GLY A 373 14.79 22.12 -34.09
CA GLY A 373 13.74 23.08 -33.79
C GLY A 373 13.94 24.40 -34.49
N THR A 374 15.16 24.93 -34.56
CA THR A 374 15.52 26.17 -35.22
C THR A 374 15.40 26.04 -36.74
N LEU A 375 15.85 24.92 -37.31
CA LEU A 375 15.68 24.61 -38.74
C LEU A 375 14.21 24.47 -39.11
N ARG A 376 13.40 23.76 -38.32
CA ARG A 376 11.96 23.63 -38.52
C ARG A 376 11.25 24.99 -38.47
N ALA A 377 11.60 25.85 -37.51
CA ALA A 377 11.05 27.20 -37.41
C ALA A 377 11.44 28.08 -38.62
N LYS A 378 12.69 27.98 -39.11
CA LYS A 378 13.15 28.66 -40.31
C LYS A 378 12.42 28.16 -41.58
N VAL A 379 12.25 26.84 -41.72
CA VAL A 379 11.53 26.26 -42.86
C VAL A 379 10.05 26.65 -42.85
N ILE A 380 9.40 26.60 -41.67
CA ILE A 380 8.00 27.05 -41.54
C ILE A 380 7.88 28.53 -41.84
N GLY A 381 8.78 29.37 -41.34
CA GLY A 381 8.82 30.80 -41.64
C GLY A 381 9.02 31.08 -43.15
N TRP A 382 9.82 30.28 -43.83
CA TRP A 382 10.04 30.39 -45.28
C TRP A 382 8.82 29.92 -46.10
N ILE A 383 8.13 28.87 -45.65
CA ILE A 383 6.90 28.38 -46.31
C ILE A 383 5.69 29.28 -46.05
N SER A 384 5.62 29.94 -44.90
CA SER A 384 4.54 30.84 -44.54
C SER A 384 4.64 32.23 -45.13
N GLY A 385 5.65 32.51 -45.96
CA GLY A 385 5.73 33.73 -46.73
C GLY A 385 5.94 34.97 -45.89
N GLY A 386 6.99 34.92 -45.05
CA GLY A 386 7.46 36.12 -44.36
C GLY A 386 7.92 37.16 -45.32
#